data_086ae05ae1961b491082b6cce720301b
#
_entry.id   086ae05ae1961b491082b6cce720301b
#
_cell.length_a   1.000
_cell.length_b   1.000
_cell.length_c   1.000
_cell.angle_alpha   90.00
_cell.angle_beta   90.00
_cell.angle_gamma   90.00
#
_symmetry.space_group_name_H-M   'P 1'
#
loop_
_entity.id
_entity.type
_entity.pdbx_description
1 polymer ?
#
loop_
_entity_poly.entity_id
_entity_poly.type
_entity_poly.pdbx_seq_one_letter_code
_entity_poly.pdbx_strand_id
1 'polypeptide(L)'
;VAYNPALIDEEAPLKSAGLSADLIDSVELENLANIYLWRYPDLNITILRPCNIVGPGVRNSISTLLGMERAPVLAGFSPMMQFIHIDDMADAIVLAYNKPQRGIFNVAPQDWVAYQHALKLCGCGRIPVPSIPPILPRMILRTLNLRSFPSYLMHFFKYPVVIDGRAFAREFGFTPRRPLKEIFRFYRENKKPV
;
A
#
# COMPACT_ATOMS: atom_id res chain seq x y z
N VAL A 1 0.47 -11.85 -1.02
CA VAL A 1 0.34 -13.31 -1.21
C VAL A 1 0.86 -14.04 0.02
N ALA A 2 0.37 -15.23 0.33
CA ALA A 2 0.72 -16.03 1.52
C ALA A 2 2.22 -16.33 1.70
N TYR A 3 3.00 -16.20 0.65
CA TYR A 3 4.42 -16.55 0.59
C TYR A 3 5.30 -15.38 0.12
N ASN A 4 4.98 -14.16 0.58
CA ASN A 4 5.89 -13.05 0.36
C ASN A 4 7.14 -13.24 1.22
N PRO A 5 8.35 -12.88 0.73
CA PRO A 5 9.52 -12.74 1.58
C PRO A 5 9.26 -11.68 2.66
N ALA A 6 10.06 -11.69 3.71
CA ALA A 6 9.93 -10.71 4.80
C ALA A 6 10.11 -9.27 4.30
N LEU A 7 10.92 -9.09 3.27
CA LEU A 7 11.15 -7.82 2.57
C LEU A 7 11.11 -8.09 1.07
N ILE A 8 10.30 -7.32 0.34
CA ILE A 8 10.07 -7.48 -1.10
C ILE A 8 10.93 -6.48 -1.84
N ASP A 9 11.89 -6.96 -2.60
CA ASP A 9 12.75 -6.15 -3.47
C ASP A 9 12.12 -5.94 -4.88
N GLU A 10 12.83 -5.24 -5.74
CA GLU A 10 12.39 -4.92 -7.09
C GLU A 10 12.40 -6.14 -8.03
N GLU A 11 13.16 -7.19 -7.70
CA GLU A 11 13.24 -8.43 -8.48
C GLU A 11 12.08 -9.39 -8.17
N ALA A 12 11.32 -9.11 -7.12
CA ALA A 12 10.20 -9.93 -6.72
C ALA A 12 9.15 -10.03 -7.84
N PRO A 13 8.73 -11.25 -8.22
CA PRO A 13 7.82 -11.45 -9.34
C PRO A 13 6.43 -10.87 -9.03
N LEU A 14 5.82 -10.22 -10.03
CA LEU A 14 4.41 -9.84 -9.99
C LEU A 14 3.55 -11.10 -10.03
N LYS A 15 3.03 -11.49 -8.87
CA LYS A 15 2.17 -12.66 -8.77
C LYS A 15 0.73 -12.29 -9.15
N SER A 16 0.43 -12.38 -10.43
CA SER A 16 -0.91 -12.08 -10.97
C SER A 16 -1.94 -13.18 -10.68
N ALA A 17 -1.50 -14.42 -10.45
CA ALA A 17 -2.41 -15.52 -10.14
C ALA A 17 -3.20 -15.25 -8.85
N GLY A 18 -4.52 -15.13 -8.95
CA GLY A 18 -5.42 -14.82 -7.83
C GLY A 18 -5.65 -13.32 -7.57
N LEU A 19 -5.18 -12.46 -8.46
CA LEU A 19 -5.54 -11.04 -8.42
C LEU A 19 -7.04 -10.85 -8.65
N SER A 20 -7.63 -9.89 -7.96
CA SER A 20 -8.97 -9.44 -8.29
C SER A 20 -8.96 -8.64 -9.61
N ALA A 21 -10.11 -8.58 -10.26
CA ALA A 21 -10.29 -7.76 -11.47
C ALA A 21 -9.82 -6.30 -11.26
N ASP A 22 -9.97 -5.78 -10.05
CA ASP A 22 -9.59 -4.40 -9.67
C ASP A 22 -8.08 -4.12 -9.77
N LEU A 23 -7.23 -5.15 -9.86
CA LEU A 23 -5.77 -5.01 -9.93
C LEU A 23 -5.19 -5.37 -11.30
N ILE A 24 -6.00 -5.93 -12.20
CA ILE A 24 -5.53 -6.41 -13.51
C ILE A 24 -4.91 -5.26 -14.29
N ASP A 25 -5.60 -4.13 -14.40
CA ASP A 25 -5.13 -2.96 -15.17
C ASP A 25 -3.74 -2.49 -14.68
N SER A 26 -3.54 -2.47 -13.36
CA SER A 26 -2.25 -2.07 -12.77
C SER A 26 -1.12 -3.04 -13.12
N VAL A 27 -1.42 -4.35 -13.12
CA VAL A 27 -0.45 -5.39 -13.48
C VAL A 27 -0.12 -5.35 -14.97
N GLU A 28 -1.12 -5.17 -15.82
CA GLU A 28 -0.93 -5.04 -17.27
C GLU A 28 -0.12 -3.80 -17.63
N LEU A 29 -0.40 -2.66 -16.98
CA LEU A 29 0.37 -1.44 -17.16
C LEU A 29 1.84 -1.66 -16.79
N GLU A 30 2.10 -2.31 -15.66
CA GLU A 30 3.46 -2.59 -15.23
C GLU A 30 4.18 -3.59 -16.14
N ASN A 31 3.49 -4.64 -16.61
CA ASN A 31 4.04 -5.57 -17.60
C ASN A 31 4.39 -4.84 -18.89
N LEU A 32 3.53 -3.96 -19.38
CA LEU A 32 3.79 -3.15 -20.56
C LEU A 32 5.02 -2.24 -20.35
N ALA A 33 5.08 -1.55 -19.21
CA ALA A 33 6.23 -0.68 -18.88
C ALA A 33 7.53 -1.48 -18.81
N ASN A 34 7.52 -2.71 -18.27
CA ASN A 34 8.66 -3.62 -18.27
C ASN A 34 9.09 -4.02 -19.68
N ILE A 35 8.13 -4.34 -20.57
CA ILE A 35 8.43 -4.65 -21.97
C ILE A 35 9.14 -3.47 -22.63
N TYR A 36 8.65 -2.24 -22.43
CA TYR A 36 9.28 -1.04 -22.97
C TYR A 36 10.66 -0.80 -22.37
N LEU A 37 10.83 -1.01 -21.06
CA LEU A 37 12.12 -0.92 -20.38
C LEU A 37 13.18 -1.82 -21.04
N TRP A 38 12.81 -3.05 -21.43
CA TRP A 38 13.75 -3.97 -22.07
C TRP A 38 13.91 -3.75 -23.58
N ARG A 39 12.81 -3.45 -24.28
CA ARG A 39 12.79 -3.36 -25.74
C ARG A 39 13.43 -2.07 -26.29
N TYR A 40 13.35 -0.99 -25.53
CA TYR A 40 13.80 0.34 -25.96
C TYR A 40 14.87 0.89 -25.00
N PRO A 41 16.15 0.45 -25.16
CA PRO A 41 17.23 0.85 -24.25
C PRO A 41 17.51 2.36 -24.24
N ASP A 42 17.19 3.06 -25.30
CA ASP A 42 17.39 4.51 -25.43
C ASP A 42 16.32 5.35 -24.70
N LEU A 43 15.24 4.73 -24.24
CA LEU A 43 14.24 5.39 -23.43
C LEU A 43 14.60 5.34 -21.94
N ASN A 44 14.63 6.50 -21.31
CA ASN A 44 14.78 6.61 -19.86
C ASN A 44 13.44 6.33 -19.16
N ILE A 45 13.18 5.06 -18.87
CA ILE A 45 11.97 4.64 -18.17
C ILE A 45 12.31 4.35 -16.72
N THR A 46 11.65 5.06 -15.81
CA THR A 46 11.71 4.82 -14.36
C THR A 46 10.34 4.33 -13.89
N ILE A 47 10.27 3.11 -13.37
CA ILE A 47 9.05 2.53 -12.80
C ILE A 47 9.13 2.68 -11.29
N LEU A 48 8.16 3.38 -10.69
CA LEU A 48 8.08 3.57 -9.25
C LEU A 48 6.99 2.67 -8.66
N ARG A 49 7.34 1.84 -7.69
CA ARG A 49 6.44 0.98 -6.92
C ARG A 49 6.30 1.51 -5.49
N PRO A 50 5.32 2.37 -5.20
CA PRO A 50 5.15 2.90 -3.86
C PRO A 50 4.52 1.88 -2.90
N CYS A 51 4.84 2.00 -1.60
CA CYS A 51 4.04 1.39 -0.54
C CYS A 51 2.68 2.11 -0.39
N ASN A 52 1.94 1.90 0.71
CA ASN A 52 0.65 2.55 0.89
C ASN A 52 0.79 4.08 0.99
N ILE A 53 0.36 4.79 -0.06
CA ILE A 53 0.31 6.25 -0.07
C ILE A 53 -0.87 6.71 0.80
N VAL A 54 -0.60 7.63 1.72
CA VAL A 54 -1.58 8.14 2.70
C VAL A 54 -1.40 9.65 2.90
N GLY A 55 -2.43 10.30 3.42
CA GLY A 55 -2.37 11.74 3.72
C GLY A 55 -3.59 12.51 3.19
N PRO A 56 -3.54 13.85 3.24
CA PRO A 56 -4.62 14.72 2.77
C PRO A 56 -4.98 14.46 1.31
N GLY A 57 -6.27 14.37 1.00
CA GLY A 57 -6.77 14.21 -0.37
C GLY A 57 -6.61 12.80 -0.97
N VAL A 58 -5.87 11.89 -0.34
CA VAL A 58 -5.68 10.52 -0.85
C VAL A 58 -6.97 9.73 -0.75
N ARG A 59 -7.37 9.10 -1.86
CA ARG A 59 -8.59 8.29 -1.99
C ARG A 59 -8.25 6.86 -2.40
N ASN A 60 -7.76 6.07 -1.46
CA ASN A 60 -7.56 4.63 -1.64
C ASN A 60 -8.15 3.86 -0.46
N SER A 61 -8.25 2.54 -0.58
CA SER A 61 -8.86 1.69 0.42
C SER A 61 -8.22 1.81 1.80
N ILE A 62 -6.89 1.89 1.87
CA ILE A 62 -6.15 1.98 3.14
C ILE A 62 -6.36 3.36 3.79
N SER A 63 -6.25 4.44 3.03
CA SER A 63 -6.52 5.80 3.51
C SER A 63 -7.96 5.93 4.04
N THR A 64 -8.93 5.31 3.35
CA THR A 64 -10.33 5.26 3.79
C THR A 64 -10.45 4.55 5.14
N LEU A 65 -9.84 3.37 5.30
CA LEU A 65 -9.88 2.61 6.55
C LEU A 65 -9.25 3.36 7.73
N LEU A 66 -8.11 4.03 7.52
CA LEU A 66 -7.46 4.84 8.55
C LEU A 66 -8.32 6.04 8.99
N GLY A 67 -9.13 6.58 8.07
CA GLY A 67 -10.02 7.71 8.31
C GLY A 67 -11.37 7.35 8.96
N MET A 68 -11.74 6.07 9.05
CA MET A 68 -13.00 5.62 9.68
C MET A 68 -12.98 5.79 11.20
N GLU A 69 -14.16 5.93 11.81
CA GLU A 69 -14.31 5.81 13.26
C GLU A 69 -14.03 4.38 13.74
N ARG A 70 -14.46 3.40 12.96
CA ARG A 70 -14.28 1.97 13.21
C ARG A 70 -13.92 1.25 11.91
N ALA A 71 -12.82 0.50 11.92
CA ALA A 71 -12.38 -0.25 10.75
C ALA A 71 -12.41 -1.77 10.99
N PRO A 72 -12.68 -2.58 9.94
CA PRO A 72 -12.62 -4.02 10.05
C PRO A 72 -11.19 -4.50 10.29
N VAL A 73 -11.04 -5.46 11.20
CA VAL A 73 -9.78 -6.16 11.44
C VAL A 73 -10.04 -7.66 11.38
N LEU A 74 -9.19 -8.38 10.69
CA LEU A 74 -9.32 -9.83 10.62
C LEU A 74 -8.88 -10.45 11.95
N ALA A 75 -9.76 -11.22 12.59
CA ALA A 75 -9.47 -11.83 13.89
C ALA A 75 -8.24 -12.75 13.79
N GLY A 76 -7.28 -12.57 14.70
CA GLY A 76 -6.02 -13.31 14.74
C GLY A 76 -4.93 -12.78 13.80
N PHE A 77 -5.17 -11.70 13.03
CA PHE A 77 -4.19 -11.15 12.09
C PHE A 77 -3.92 -9.67 12.34
N SER A 78 -2.66 -9.29 12.20
CA SER A 78 -2.20 -7.89 12.25
C SER A 78 -0.95 -7.75 11.37
N PRO A 79 -1.10 -7.74 10.04
CA PRO A 79 0.04 -7.70 9.14
C PRO A 79 0.84 -6.42 9.31
N MET A 80 2.14 -6.53 9.03
CA MET A 80 3.02 -5.36 8.94
C MET A 80 2.75 -4.62 7.65
N MET A 81 2.66 -3.30 7.73
CA MET A 81 2.39 -2.39 6.63
C MET A 81 3.37 -1.22 6.64
N GLN A 82 3.67 -0.69 5.47
CA GLN A 82 4.40 0.56 5.29
C GLN A 82 3.47 1.64 4.77
N PHE A 83 3.78 2.89 5.13
CA PHE A 83 3.01 4.06 4.72
C PHE A 83 3.97 5.17 4.29
N ILE A 84 3.66 5.81 3.18
CA ILE A 84 4.37 7.01 2.71
C ILE A 84 3.38 8.17 2.62
N HIS A 85 3.79 9.34 3.09
CA HIS A 85 2.96 10.54 2.97
C HIS A 85 2.86 10.98 1.52
N ILE A 86 1.71 11.52 1.12
CA ILE A 86 1.48 11.98 -0.26
C ILE A 86 2.51 13.02 -0.71
N ASP A 87 2.95 13.93 0.17
CA ASP A 87 3.97 14.92 -0.14
C ASP A 87 5.33 14.26 -0.37
N ASP A 88 5.72 13.26 0.46
CA ASP A 88 6.97 12.52 0.26
C ASP A 88 6.93 11.71 -1.05
N MET A 89 5.75 11.19 -1.42
CA MET A 89 5.60 10.52 -2.73
C MET A 89 5.73 11.51 -3.88
N ALA A 90 5.18 12.72 -3.75
CA ALA A 90 5.35 13.78 -4.75
C ALA A 90 6.83 14.18 -4.88
N ASP A 91 7.54 14.36 -3.76
CA ASP A 91 8.98 14.62 -3.75
C ASP A 91 9.76 13.49 -4.45
N ALA A 92 9.40 12.23 -4.22
CA ALA A 92 10.01 11.08 -4.89
C ALA A 92 9.82 11.12 -6.42
N ILE A 93 8.62 11.47 -6.90
CA ILE A 93 8.35 11.64 -8.34
C ILE A 93 9.20 12.76 -8.93
N VAL A 94 9.28 13.90 -8.25
CA VAL A 94 10.09 15.05 -8.70
C VAL A 94 11.58 14.68 -8.75
N LEU A 95 12.09 13.94 -7.77
CA LEU A 95 13.47 13.47 -7.78
C LEU A 95 13.74 12.52 -8.96
N ALA A 96 12.82 11.58 -9.22
CA ALA A 96 12.94 10.66 -10.34
C ALA A 96 12.88 11.39 -11.70
N TYR A 97 12.07 12.43 -11.80
CA TYR A 97 12.00 13.26 -13.01
C TYR A 97 13.28 14.07 -13.24
N ASN A 98 13.83 14.70 -12.20
CA ASN A 98 15.03 15.53 -12.30
C ASN A 98 16.33 14.74 -12.48
N LYS A 99 16.35 13.49 -12.02
CA LYS A 99 17.49 12.58 -12.14
C LYS A 99 17.03 11.24 -12.73
N PRO A 100 16.68 11.20 -14.02
CA PRO A 100 16.13 9.99 -14.61
C PRO A 100 17.13 8.83 -14.52
N GLN A 101 16.70 7.75 -13.89
CA GLN A 101 17.40 6.48 -13.78
C GLN A 101 16.55 5.39 -14.40
N ARG A 102 17.14 4.62 -15.27
CA ARG A 102 16.44 3.54 -15.94
C ARG A 102 16.31 2.33 -15.00
N GLY A 103 15.09 1.89 -14.74
CA GLY A 103 14.87 0.72 -13.89
C GLY A 103 13.55 0.76 -13.11
N ILE A 104 13.42 -0.21 -12.23
CA ILE A 104 12.29 -0.37 -11.32
C ILE A 104 12.78 -0.04 -9.92
N PHE A 105 12.00 0.73 -9.18
CA PHE A 105 12.37 1.17 -7.84
C PHE A 105 11.17 1.13 -6.90
N ASN A 106 11.35 0.46 -5.77
CA ASN A 106 10.40 0.51 -4.66
C ASN A 106 10.54 1.85 -3.92
N VAL A 107 9.42 2.53 -3.68
CA VAL A 107 9.40 3.80 -2.94
C VAL A 107 8.72 3.59 -1.59
N ALA A 108 9.51 3.45 -0.54
CA ALA A 108 9.02 3.21 0.80
C ALA A 108 9.99 3.76 1.86
N PRO A 109 9.47 4.22 3.02
CA PRO A 109 10.31 4.50 4.19
C PRO A 109 10.88 3.21 4.77
N GLN A 110 11.88 3.35 5.65
CA GLN A 110 12.53 2.20 6.32
C GLN A 110 11.72 1.67 7.50
N ASP A 111 10.67 2.36 7.92
CA ASP A 111 9.81 1.99 9.03
C ASP A 111 8.52 1.31 8.56
N TRP A 112 7.98 0.46 9.40
CA TRP A 112 6.71 -0.23 9.21
C TRP A 112 5.97 -0.38 10.53
N VAL A 113 4.69 -0.61 10.46
CA VAL A 113 3.83 -0.74 11.64
C VAL A 113 2.76 -1.82 11.42
N ALA A 114 2.40 -2.52 12.49
CA ALA A 114 1.31 -3.48 12.44
C ALA A 114 -0.02 -2.75 12.17
N TYR A 115 -0.87 -3.29 11.29
CA TYR A 115 -2.15 -2.67 10.88
C TYR A 115 -3.02 -2.25 12.06
N GLN A 116 -3.20 -3.13 13.04
CA GLN A 116 -4.01 -2.80 14.22
C GLN A 116 -3.38 -1.70 15.08
N HIS A 117 -2.06 -1.57 15.07
CA HIS A 117 -1.38 -0.49 15.77
C HIS A 117 -1.55 0.84 15.02
N ALA A 118 -1.48 0.82 13.68
CA ALA A 118 -1.77 2.00 12.86
C ALA A 118 -3.19 2.53 13.12
N LEU A 119 -4.19 1.65 13.15
CA LEU A 119 -5.57 2.02 13.52
C LEU A 119 -5.66 2.66 14.90
N LYS A 120 -4.97 2.10 15.89
CA LYS A 120 -4.91 2.67 17.25
C LYS A 120 -4.29 4.07 17.25
N LEU A 121 -3.21 4.29 16.50
CA LEU A 121 -2.56 5.59 16.38
C LEU A 121 -3.46 6.62 15.69
N CYS A 122 -4.27 6.19 14.72
CA CYS A 122 -5.30 7.00 14.08
C CYS A 122 -6.53 7.22 14.99
N GLY A 123 -6.60 6.64 16.19
CA GLY A 123 -7.81 6.71 17.04
C GLY A 123 -9.00 5.96 16.43
N CYS A 124 -8.77 4.97 15.57
CA CYS A 124 -9.80 4.19 14.91
C CYS A 124 -10.18 2.98 15.77
N GLY A 125 -11.47 2.80 16.03
CA GLY A 125 -12.03 1.61 16.66
C GLY A 125 -11.88 0.39 15.73
N ARG A 126 -11.96 -0.81 16.30
CA ARG A 126 -11.80 -2.06 15.56
C ARG A 126 -13.08 -2.87 15.57
N ILE A 127 -13.46 -3.41 14.41
CA ILE A 127 -14.56 -4.36 14.25
C ILE A 127 -13.92 -5.71 13.90
N PRO A 128 -13.86 -6.67 14.82
CA PRO A 128 -13.27 -7.97 14.51
C PRO A 128 -14.15 -8.73 13.52
N VAL A 129 -13.55 -9.15 12.41
CA VAL A 129 -14.19 -9.98 11.38
C VAL A 129 -13.59 -11.38 11.47
N PRO A 130 -14.40 -12.44 11.61
CA PRO A 130 -13.88 -13.80 11.68
C PRO A 130 -13.16 -14.19 10.37
N SER A 131 -12.03 -14.90 10.51
CA SER A 131 -11.26 -15.43 9.38
C SER A 131 -11.82 -16.77 8.89
N ILE A 132 -13.12 -16.83 8.57
CA ILE A 132 -13.83 -18.03 8.11
C ILE A 132 -13.92 -18.02 6.57
N PRO A 133 -14.25 -19.16 5.88
CA PRO A 133 -14.28 -19.24 4.42
C PRO A 133 -14.96 -18.06 3.71
N PRO A 134 -14.58 -17.72 2.47
CA PRO A 134 -14.85 -16.41 1.84
C PRO A 134 -16.31 -16.01 1.65
N ILE A 135 -17.26 -16.90 1.95
CA ILE A 135 -18.71 -16.65 1.81
C ILE A 135 -19.27 -15.81 2.99
N LEU A 136 -18.88 -16.13 4.24
CA LEU A 136 -19.38 -15.43 5.43
C LEU A 136 -18.87 -13.98 5.56
N PRO A 137 -17.59 -13.68 5.33
CA PRO A 137 -17.11 -12.30 5.38
C PRO A 137 -17.83 -11.37 4.39
N ARG A 138 -18.21 -11.87 3.21
CA ARG A 138 -18.96 -11.09 2.23
C ARG A 138 -20.37 -10.71 2.71
N MET A 139 -21.06 -11.60 3.41
CA MET A 139 -22.36 -11.30 3.99
C MET A 139 -22.25 -10.26 5.11
N ILE A 140 -21.26 -10.40 6.00
CA ILE A 140 -21.03 -9.47 7.12
C ILE A 140 -20.63 -8.08 6.59
N LEU A 141 -19.76 -8.03 5.58
CA LEU A 141 -19.34 -6.78 4.92
C LEU A 141 -20.52 -6.09 4.21
N ARG A 142 -21.46 -6.87 3.67
CA ARG A 142 -22.69 -6.36 3.04
C ARG A 142 -23.65 -5.75 4.06
N THR A 143 -23.81 -6.36 5.24
CA THR A 143 -24.67 -5.84 6.34
C THR A 143 -24.07 -4.58 6.98
N LEU A 144 -22.75 -4.47 7.02
CA LEU A 144 -22.03 -3.28 7.53
C LEU A 144 -21.94 -2.14 6.50
N ASN A 145 -22.67 -2.23 5.38
CA ASN A 145 -22.67 -1.24 4.28
C ASN A 145 -21.28 -0.99 3.63
N LEU A 146 -20.33 -1.89 3.85
CA LEU A 146 -18.99 -1.88 3.26
C LEU A 146 -19.01 -2.53 1.86
N ARG A 147 -20.00 -2.14 1.03
CA ARG A 147 -20.23 -2.70 -0.33
C ARG A 147 -19.01 -2.55 -1.27
N SER A 148 -18.10 -1.65 -0.95
CA SER A 148 -16.89 -1.35 -1.75
C SER A 148 -15.61 -1.96 -1.16
N PHE A 149 -15.68 -3.03 -0.34
CA PHE A 149 -14.49 -3.65 0.20
C PHE A 149 -13.94 -4.67 -0.81
N PRO A 150 -12.85 -4.35 -1.54
CA PRO A 150 -12.32 -5.23 -2.58
C PRO A 150 -11.84 -6.55 -1.98
N SER A 151 -12.11 -7.65 -2.66
CA SER A 151 -11.77 -9.00 -2.19
C SER A 151 -10.27 -9.22 -1.98
N TYR A 152 -9.42 -8.51 -2.73
CA TYR A 152 -7.96 -8.58 -2.60
C TYR A 152 -7.46 -8.06 -1.25
N LEU A 153 -8.18 -7.14 -0.61
CA LEU A 153 -7.81 -6.61 0.70
C LEU A 153 -7.81 -7.68 1.79
N MET A 154 -8.59 -8.76 1.64
CA MET A 154 -8.55 -9.89 2.58
C MET A 154 -7.15 -10.52 2.66
N HIS A 155 -6.43 -10.58 1.55
CA HIS A 155 -5.04 -11.05 1.54
C HIS A 155 -4.09 -10.04 2.20
N PHE A 156 -4.33 -8.74 2.00
CA PHE A 156 -3.58 -7.67 2.66
C PHE A 156 -3.74 -7.67 4.18
N PHE A 157 -4.89 -8.11 4.70
CA PHE A 157 -5.12 -8.22 6.14
C PHE A 157 -4.58 -9.51 6.78
N LYS A 158 -4.20 -10.48 5.96
CA LYS A 158 -3.59 -11.73 6.44
C LYS A 158 -2.08 -11.68 6.42
N TYR A 159 -1.51 -11.16 5.36
CA TYR A 159 -0.08 -11.33 5.06
C TYR A 159 0.63 -9.98 5.02
N PRO A 160 1.85 -9.88 5.58
CA PRO A 160 2.62 -8.65 5.53
C PRO A 160 3.01 -8.33 4.08
N VAL A 161 3.01 -7.03 3.75
CA VAL A 161 3.57 -6.50 2.52
C VAL A 161 4.50 -5.37 2.92
N VAL A 162 5.79 -5.68 2.97
CA VAL A 162 6.87 -4.73 3.27
C VAL A 162 7.84 -4.75 2.10
N ILE A 163 8.02 -3.60 1.45
CA ILE A 163 8.88 -3.45 0.28
C ILE A 163 10.19 -2.76 0.65
N ASP A 164 11.28 -3.12 -0.02
CA ASP A 164 12.60 -2.54 0.20
C ASP A 164 12.78 -1.26 -0.62
N GLY A 165 12.74 -0.11 0.02
CA GLY A 165 12.97 1.20 -0.62
C GLY A 165 14.43 1.66 -0.66
N ARG A 166 15.41 0.84 -0.24
CA ARG A 166 16.81 1.26 -0.12
C ARG A 166 17.47 1.58 -1.46
N ALA A 167 17.07 0.88 -2.53
CA ALA A 167 17.59 1.15 -3.85
C ALA A 167 17.20 2.57 -4.31
N PHE A 168 15.93 2.94 -4.21
CA PHE A 168 15.46 4.28 -4.51
C PHE A 168 16.13 5.35 -3.65
N ALA A 169 16.21 5.12 -2.33
CA ALA A 169 16.84 6.04 -1.41
C ALA A 169 18.31 6.32 -1.78
N ARG A 170 19.08 5.30 -2.14
CA ARG A 170 20.48 5.43 -2.54
C ARG A 170 20.65 6.13 -3.89
N GLU A 171 19.91 5.69 -4.90
CA GLU A 171 20.10 6.18 -6.28
C GLU A 171 19.61 7.63 -6.45
N PHE A 172 18.53 8.00 -5.78
CA PHE A 172 17.92 9.33 -5.91
C PHE A 172 18.25 10.29 -4.76
N GLY A 173 18.90 9.81 -3.69
CA GLY A 173 19.12 10.59 -2.49
C GLY A 173 17.84 10.87 -1.71
N PHE A 174 16.84 9.98 -1.83
CA PHE A 174 15.53 10.17 -1.22
C PHE A 174 15.51 9.83 0.27
N THR A 175 14.93 10.72 1.04
CA THR A 175 14.65 10.50 2.47
C THR A 175 13.25 11.02 2.77
N PRO A 176 12.30 10.16 3.20
CA PRO A 176 10.97 10.62 3.62
C PRO A 176 11.08 11.60 4.79
N ARG A 177 10.32 12.69 4.73
CA ARG A 177 10.36 13.76 5.73
C ARG A 177 9.23 13.64 6.75
N ARG A 178 8.13 12.97 6.39
CA ARG A 178 6.93 12.86 7.22
C ARG A 178 6.96 11.56 8.02
N PRO A 179 7.18 11.60 9.34
CA PRO A 179 7.19 10.41 10.16
C PRO A 179 5.78 9.82 10.30
N LEU A 180 5.65 8.52 10.52
CA LEU A 180 4.37 7.82 10.71
C LEU A 180 3.48 8.48 11.77
N LYS A 181 4.08 9.03 12.83
CA LYS A 181 3.35 9.73 13.90
C LYS A 181 2.55 10.93 13.39
N GLU A 182 3.11 11.69 12.46
CA GLU A 182 2.45 12.86 11.83
C GLU A 182 1.32 12.40 10.91
N ILE A 183 1.57 11.38 10.09
CA ILE A 183 0.58 10.78 9.21
C ILE A 183 -0.65 10.32 10.01
N PHE A 184 -0.44 9.56 11.09
CA PHE A 184 -1.54 9.02 11.89
C PHE A 184 -2.27 10.09 12.70
N ARG A 185 -1.57 11.16 13.12
CA ARG A 185 -2.20 12.32 13.76
C ARG A 185 -3.20 13.00 12.81
N PHE A 186 -2.84 13.18 11.54
CA PHE A 186 -3.76 13.73 10.53
C PHE A 186 -5.07 12.92 10.49
N TYR A 187 -5.02 11.60 10.43
CA TYR A 187 -6.23 10.76 10.42
C TYR A 187 -7.00 10.80 11.72
N ARG A 188 -6.34 10.98 12.85
CA ARG A 188 -7.01 11.12 14.16
C ARG A 188 -7.83 12.40 14.23
N GLU A 189 -7.29 13.51 13.71
CA GLU A 189 -7.91 14.82 13.77
C GLU A 189 -9.00 15.03 12.70
N ASN A 190 -8.97 14.26 11.61
CA ASN A 190 -9.86 14.39 10.44
C ASN A 190 -10.74 13.13 10.24
N LYS A 191 -11.32 12.60 11.31
CA LYS A 191 -12.24 11.47 11.23
C LYS A 191 -13.44 11.77 10.37
N LYS A 192 -13.84 10.82 9.52
CA LYS A 192 -15.09 10.90 8.77
C LYS A 192 -16.16 10.11 9.55
N PRO A 193 -17.31 10.68 9.81
CA PRO A 193 -18.45 9.90 10.31
C PRO A 193 -18.81 8.82 9.26
N VAL A 194 -19.25 7.67 9.75
CA VAL A 194 -19.71 6.53 8.92
C VAL A 194 -21.05 6.86 8.28
#